data_a786c402fdb4ab6a64398774d79a2b9c
#
_entry.id   a786c402fdb4ab6a64398774d79a2b9c
#
_cell.length_a   1.000
_cell.length_b   1.000
_cell.length_c   1.000
_cell.angle_alpha   90.00
_cell.angle_beta   90.00
_cell.angle_gamma   90.00
#
_symmetry.space_group_name_H-M   'P 1'
#
loop_
_entity.id
_entity.type
_entity.pdbx_description
1 polymer ?
#
loop_
_entity_poly.entity_id
_entity_poly.type
_entity_poly.pdbx_seq_one_letter_code
_entity_poly.pdbx_strand_id
1 'polypeptide(L)'
;MRPVYRTTLFASLLALMCAAVLWAAYDWFQGRYLRAFSEHTAVFSGDPLRLPDDLAGPGAIRLVHFWDPACPCNVGNQQHLTELVARYVPQGVEFYSVQKPGSHGQLPSTLSSLKTITVLPGSEQIPASPAVAIWDRTGKLAYFGPYSEGLTCN
;
A
#
# COMPACT_ATOMS: atom_id res chain seq x y z
N MET A 1 -52.25 18.34 -12.47
CA MET A 1 -51.11 17.48 -12.89
C MET A 1 -51.46 16.05 -12.57
N ARG A 2 -51.33 15.13 -13.53
CA ARG A 2 -51.69 13.71 -13.34
C ARG A 2 -50.77 13.08 -12.27
N PRO A 3 -51.29 12.24 -11.37
CA PRO A 3 -50.50 11.65 -10.26
C PRO A 3 -49.22 10.91 -10.75
N VAL A 4 -49.28 10.36 -11.95
CA VAL A 4 -48.14 9.66 -12.60
C VAL A 4 -46.93 10.59 -12.78
N TYR A 5 -47.12 11.86 -13.16
CA TYR A 5 -46.01 12.81 -13.35
C TYR A 5 -45.29 13.17 -12.02
N ARG A 6 -46.07 13.21 -10.93
CA ARG A 6 -45.46 13.51 -9.61
C ARG A 6 -44.63 12.35 -9.11
N THR A 7 -45.05 11.12 -9.31
CA THR A 7 -44.30 9.90 -8.94
C THR A 7 -43.07 9.73 -9.79
N THR A 8 -43.15 9.94 -11.11
CA THR A 8 -41.96 9.88 -12.00
C THR A 8 -40.94 10.99 -11.68
N LEU A 9 -41.38 12.21 -11.45
CA LEU A 9 -40.53 13.32 -11.07
C LEU A 9 -39.80 13.05 -9.73
N PHE A 10 -40.55 12.54 -8.73
CA PHE A 10 -39.99 12.18 -7.43
C PHE A 10 -38.96 11.05 -7.56
N ALA A 11 -39.28 10.01 -8.32
CA ALA A 11 -38.39 8.87 -8.56
C ALA A 11 -37.09 9.33 -9.29
N SER A 12 -37.21 10.22 -10.29
CA SER A 12 -36.06 10.76 -11.01
C SER A 12 -35.17 11.60 -10.10
N LEU A 13 -35.77 12.46 -9.26
CA LEU A 13 -35.01 13.26 -8.29
C LEU A 13 -34.28 12.38 -7.26
N LEU A 14 -34.95 11.35 -6.77
CA LEU A 14 -34.34 10.39 -5.84
C LEU A 14 -33.16 9.66 -6.50
N ALA A 15 -33.35 9.20 -7.75
CA ALA A 15 -32.27 8.52 -8.48
C ALA A 15 -31.05 9.43 -8.72
N LEU A 16 -31.30 10.70 -9.10
CA LEU A 16 -30.23 11.70 -9.27
C LEU A 16 -29.50 11.97 -7.95
N MET A 17 -30.23 12.10 -6.86
CA MET A 17 -29.63 12.30 -5.53
C MET A 17 -28.77 11.09 -5.12
N CYS A 18 -29.27 9.87 -5.31
CA CYS A 18 -28.49 8.66 -5.04
C CYS A 18 -27.22 8.59 -5.91
N ALA A 19 -27.33 8.91 -7.19
CA ALA A 19 -26.19 8.93 -8.09
C ALA A 19 -25.14 9.98 -7.66
N ALA A 20 -25.58 11.17 -7.25
CA ALA A 20 -24.67 12.23 -6.75
C ALA A 20 -23.96 11.81 -5.44
N VAL A 21 -24.68 11.16 -4.51
CA VAL A 21 -24.08 10.67 -3.27
C VAL A 21 -23.07 9.56 -3.54
N LEU A 22 -23.40 8.62 -4.43
CA LEU A 22 -22.48 7.54 -4.81
C LEU A 22 -21.23 8.10 -5.52
N TRP A 23 -21.42 9.07 -6.40
CA TRP A 23 -20.31 9.75 -7.07
C TRP A 23 -19.40 10.46 -6.05
N ALA A 24 -19.98 11.24 -5.15
CA ALA A 24 -19.20 11.95 -4.13
C ALA A 24 -18.46 10.98 -3.19
N ALA A 25 -19.11 9.87 -2.80
CA ALA A 25 -18.48 8.83 -2.00
C ALA A 25 -17.33 8.15 -2.74
N TYR A 26 -17.51 7.87 -4.03
CA TYR A 26 -16.49 7.28 -4.89
C TYR A 26 -15.29 8.24 -5.06
N ASP A 27 -15.54 9.50 -5.37
CA ASP A 27 -14.51 10.53 -5.55
C ASP A 27 -13.71 10.75 -4.26
N TRP A 28 -14.42 10.82 -3.12
CA TRP A 28 -13.78 10.91 -1.81
C TRP A 28 -12.92 9.69 -1.50
N PHE A 29 -13.43 8.48 -1.81
CA PHE A 29 -12.69 7.24 -1.60
C PHE A 29 -11.45 7.17 -2.51
N GLN A 30 -11.61 7.51 -3.79
CA GLN A 30 -10.51 7.57 -4.75
C GLN A 30 -9.41 8.54 -4.28
N GLY A 31 -9.79 9.77 -3.93
CA GLY A 31 -8.84 10.79 -3.52
C GLY A 31 -8.13 10.47 -2.19
N ARG A 32 -8.79 9.70 -1.31
CA ARG A 32 -8.23 9.38 0.00
C ARG A 32 -7.43 8.08 0.04
N TYR A 33 -7.84 7.06 -0.71
CA TYR A 33 -7.30 5.71 -0.58
C TYR A 33 -6.66 5.16 -1.86
N LEU A 34 -6.91 5.78 -3.01
CA LEU A 34 -6.43 5.26 -4.28
C LEU A 34 -5.52 6.29 -4.96
N ARG A 35 -4.22 6.02 -4.95
CA ARG A 35 -3.29 6.59 -5.93
C ARG A 35 -2.75 5.45 -6.77
N ALA A 36 -2.93 5.56 -8.08
CA ALA A 36 -2.11 4.76 -8.98
C ALA A 36 -0.64 5.14 -8.77
N PHE A 37 0.25 4.16 -8.70
CA PHE A 37 1.65 4.39 -8.99
C PHE A 37 1.68 4.92 -10.44
N SER A 38 1.75 6.24 -10.62
CA SER A 38 1.89 6.82 -11.95
C SER A 38 3.26 6.48 -12.51
N GLU A 39 3.41 6.50 -13.84
CA GLU A 39 4.73 6.29 -14.46
C GLU A 39 5.80 7.24 -13.90
N HIS A 40 5.42 8.46 -13.46
CA HIS A 40 6.32 9.41 -12.78
C HIS A 40 6.64 9.02 -11.33
N THR A 41 5.78 8.27 -10.66
CA THR A 41 6.03 7.72 -9.32
C THR A 41 6.62 6.31 -9.37
N ALA A 42 6.40 5.56 -10.45
CA ALA A 42 7.11 4.31 -10.73
C ALA A 42 8.60 4.54 -11.03
N VAL A 43 8.98 5.74 -11.41
CA VAL A 43 10.37 6.23 -11.43
C VAL A 43 10.73 6.83 -10.06
N PHE A 44 10.29 6.22 -8.97
CA PHE A 44 11.07 6.30 -7.76
C PHE A 44 12.38 5.58 -8.10
N SER A 45 13.44 6.37 -8.33
CA SER A 45 14.74 5.84 -8.75
C SER A 45 15.38 4.96 -7.68
N GLY A 46 14.72 4.82 -6.52
CA GLY A 46 15.26 4.15 -5.35
C GLY A 46 16.46 4.87 -4.74
N ASP A 47 16.93 5.96 -5.36
CA ASP A 47 18.12 6.69 -4.92
C ASP A 47 18.02 7.21 -3.48
N PRO A 48 16.84 7.63 -2.95
CA PRO A 48 16.74 8.01 -1.55
C PRO A 48 16.58 6.81 -0.61
N LEU A 49 16.08 5.63 -1.07
CA LEU A 49 15.93 4.48 -0.18
C LEU A 49 17.27 3.84 0.15
N ARG A 50 17.57 3.77 1.43
CA ARG A 50 18.75 3.11 1.96
C ARG A 50 18.37 2.15 3.08
N LEU A 51 19.02 0.99 3.11
CA LEU A 51 18.94 0.15 4.30
C LEU A 51 19.62 0.85 5.47
N PRO A 52 19.12 0.66 6.71
CA PRO A 52 19.88 1.04 7.91
C PRO A 52 21.29 0.45 7.91
N ASP A 53 22.24 1.10 8.57
CA ASP A 53 23.65 0.72 8.53
C ASP A 53 23.91 -0.71 9.00
N ASP A 54 23.11 -1.20 9.95
CA ASP A 54 23.18 -2.58 10.46
C ASP A 54 22.69 -3.64 9.46
N LEU A 55 21.94 -3.20 8.44
CA LEU A 55 21.42 -4.05 7.37
C LEU A 55 22.06 -3.75 6.02
N ALA A 56 22.90 -2.73 5.94
CA ALA A 56 23.53 -2.31 4.69
C ALA A 56 24.62 -3.29 4.22
N GLY A 57 24.88 -3.29 2.92
CA GLY A 57 25.93 -4.10 2.31
C GLY A 57 25.52 -5.53 1.96
N PRO A 58 26.47 -6.38 1.56
CA PRO A 58 26.23 -7.74 1.13
C PRO A 58 25.64 -8.62 2.24
N GLY A 59 24.70 -9.50 1.86
CA GLY A 59 24.06 -10.38 2.83
C GLY A 59 22.90 -11.19 2.22
N ALA A 60 21.90 -11.49 3.02
CA ALA A 60 20.66 -12.10 2.55
C ALA A 60 19.91 -11.16 1.59
N ILE A 61 19.01 -11.72 0.77
CA ILE A 61 18.00 -10.91 0.09
C ILE A 61 17.07 -10.35 1.15
N ARG A 62 16.79 -9.05 1.11
CA ARG A 62 15.98 -8.37 2.09
C ARG A 62 14.75 -7.79 1.41
N LEU A 63 13.57 -8.21 1.84
CA LEU A 63 12.30 -7.66 1.41
C LEU A 63 11.75 -6.78 2.53
N VAL A 64 11.48 -5.52 2.23
CA VAL A 64 10.92 -4.54 3.15
C VAL A 64 9.49 -4.20 2.73
N HIS A 65 8.54 -4.50 3.59
CA HIS A 65 7.13 -4.19 3.44
C HIS A 65 6.81 -2.84 4.06
N PHE A 66 6.32 -1.92 3.25
CA PHE A 66 5.82 -0.62 3.71
C PHE A 66 4.31 -0.68 3.91
N TRP A 67 3.84 -0.26 5.06
CA TRP A 67 2.44 -0.32 5.39
C TRP A 67 1.96 0.89 6.18
N ASP A 68 0.66 1.20 6.06
CA ASP A 68 -0.03 2.23 6.80
C ASP A 68 -1.20 1.59 7.56
N PRO A 69 -1.25 1.65 8.90
CA PRO A 69 -2.36 1.08 9.69
C PRO A 69 -3.73 1.60 9.27
N ALA A 70 -3.80 2.83 8.78
CA ALA A 70 -5.04 3.46 8.34
C ALA A 70 -5.52 3.00 6.96
N CYS A 71 -4.69 2.24 6.21
CA CYS A 71 -5.03 1.80 4.87
C CYS A 71 -5.85 0.50 4.87
N PRO A 72 -7.11 0.50 4.40
CA PRO A 72 -7.91 -0.71 4.29
C PRO A 72 -7.35 -1.69 3.25
N CYS A 73 -6.48 -1.25 2.34
CA CYS A 73 -5.83 -2.09 1.34
C CYS A 73 -4.83 -3.10 1.93
N ASN A 74 -4.43 -2.93 3.19
CA ASN A 74 -3.52 -3.86 3.86
C ASN A 74 -4.05 -5.30 3.87
N VAL A 75 -5.37 -5.48 4.03
CA VAL A 75 -5.99 -6.80 4.15
C VAL A 75 -5.73 -7.67 2.92
N GLY A 76 -5.86 -7.11 1.72
CA GLY A 76 -5.62 -7.84 0.47
C GLY A 76 -4.16 -8.30 0.29
N ASN A 77 -3.21 -7.53 0.83
CA ASN A 77 -1.79 -7.84 0.71
C ASN A 77 -1.26 -8.73 1.84
N GLN A 78 -1.95 -8.82 2.98
CA GLN A 78 -1.51 -9.64 4.11
C GLN A 78 -1.40 -11.12 3.77
N GLN A 79 -2.41 -11.67 3.10
CA GLN A 79 -2.39 -13.07 2.68
C GLN A 79 -1.23 -13.33 1.73
N HIS A 80 -1.08 -12.51 0.71
CA HIS A 80 0.01 -12.64 -0.26
C HIS A 80 1.39 -12.55 0.42
N LEU A 81 1.58 -11.58 1.31
CA LEU A 81 2.84 -11.44 2.05
C LEU A 81 3.10 -12.64 2.96
N THR A 82 2.06 -13.18 3.61
CA THR A 82 2.19 -14.40 4.43
C THR A 82 2.65 -15.59 3.60
N GLU A 83 2.10 -15.75 2.39
CA GLU A 83 2.53 -16.80 1.45
C GLU A 83 3.98 -16.62 1.00
N LEU A 84 4.41 -15.38 0.72
CA LEU A 84 5.79 -15.06 0.38
C LEU A 84 6.74 -15.39 1.53
N VAL A 85 6.40 -15.01 2.76
CA VAL A 85 7.18 -15.32 3.97
C VAL A 85 7.34 -16.83 4.12
N ALA A 86 6.25 -17.58 4.09
CA ALA A 86 6.28 -19.04 4.23
C ALA A 86 7.14 -19.71 3.14
N ARG A 87 7.14 -19.17 1.95
CA ARG A 87 7.87 -19.72 0.81
C ARG A 87 9.36 -19.38 0.81
N TYR A 88 9.72 -18.14 1.15
CA TYR A 88 11.07 -17.64 0.89
C TYR A 88 11.95 -17.51 2.14
N VAL A 89 11.42 -17.45 3.35
CA VAL A 89 12.23 -17.49 4.58
C VAL A 89 13.09 -18.76 4.64
N PRO A 90 12.58 -19.96 4.31
CA PRO A 90 13.40 -21.17 4.27
C PRO A 90 14.52 -21.13 3.21
N GLN A 91 14.41 -20.23 2.23
CA GLN A 91 15.41 -20.01 1.17
C GLN A 91 16.44 -18.92 1.53
N GLY A 92 16.37 -18.38 2.76
CA GLY A 92 17.29 -17.38 3.26
C GLY A 92 16.94 -15.94 2.87
N VAL A 93 15.68 -15.67 2.52
CA VAL A 93 15.19 -14.29 2.36
C VAL A 93 14.76 -13.75 3.71
N GLU A 94 15.19 -12.56 4.04
CA GLU A 94 14.78 -11.84 5.25
C GLU A 94 13.64 -10.88 4.95
N PHE A 95 12.64 -10.87 5.82
CA PHE A 95 11.45 -10.04 5.67
C PHE A 95 11.38 -9.01 6.80
N TYR A 96 11.19 -7.77 6.39
CA TYR A 96 11.09 -6.61 7.28
C TYR A 96 9.80 -5.84 7.05
N SER A 97 9.35 -5.10 8.06
CA SER A 97 8.24 -4.17 7.96
C SER A 97 8.67 -2.78 8.37
N VAL A 98 8.20 -1.78 7.64
CA VAL A 98 8.33 -0.36 7.96
C VAL A 98 6.96 0.26 7.97
N GLN A 99 6.62 0.91 9.07
CA GLN A 99 5.36 1.63 9.20
C GLN A 99 5.50 3.05 8.63
N LYS A 100 4.43 3.55 8.02
CA LYS A 100 4.37 4.92 7.51
C LYS A 100 4.72 5.91 8.64
N PRO A 101 5.64 6.85 8.42
CA PRO A 101 5.99 7.85 9.42
C PRO A 101 4.77 8.62 9.94
N GLY A 102 4.69 8.78 11.26
CA GLY A 102 3.58 9.50 11.90
C GLY A 102 2.25 8.73 12.00
N SER A 103 2.16 7.52 11.47
CA SER A 103 0.99 6.66 11.64
C SER A 103 1.08 5.87 12.96
N HIS A 104 -0.08 5.49 13.50
CA HIS A 104 -0.18 4.72 14.74
C HIS A 104 -0.97 3.45 14.50
N GLY A 105 -0.43 2.31 14.92
CA GLY A 105 -1.06 1.01 14.80
C GLY A 105 -0.09 -0.12 15.07
N GLN A 106 -0.60 -1.33 15.10
CA GLN A 106 0.20 -2.54 15.27
C GLN A 106 0.13 -3.40 14.03
N LEU A 107 1.24 -4.00 13.69
CA LEU A 107 1.30 -4.98 12.61
C LEU A 107 0.32 -6.13 12.91
N PRO A 108 -0.48 -6.56 11.92
CA PRO A 108 -1.37 -7.70 12.11
C PRO A 108 -0.64 -8.93 12.62
N SER A 109 -1.29 -9.73 13.46
CA SER A 109 -0.70 -10.95 14.05
C SER A 109 -0.19 -11.93 13.00
N THR A 110 -0.80 -11.96 11.82
CA THR A 110 -0.37 -12.78 10.67
C THR A 110 1.01 -12.37 10.13
N LEU A 111 1.42 -11.13 10.37
CA LEU A 111 2.71 -10.57 9.94
C LEU A 111 3.67 -10.33 11.12
N SER A 112 3.37 -10.86 12.31
CA SER A 112 4.20 -10.68 13.51
C SER A 112 5.59 -11.31 13.39
N SER A 113 5.79 -12.20 12.42
CA SER A 113 7.10 -12.81 12.12
C SER A 113 8.05 -11.88 11.36
N LEU A 114 7.57 -10.76 10.81
CA LEU A 114 8.42 -9.79 10.14
C LEU A 114 9.24 -9.01 11.17
N LYS A 115 10.52 -8.84 10.87
CA LYS A 115 11.39 -7.95 11.65
C LYS A 115 10.97 -6.50 11.41
N THR A 116 10.93 -5.67 12.43
CA THR A 116 10.51 -4.26 12.30
C THR A 116 11.73 -3.36 12.11
N ILE A 117 11.69 -2.52 11.09
CA ILE A 117 12.61 -1.39 10.92
C ILE A 117 11.86 -0.13 11.36
N THR A 118 12.40 0.57 12.37
CA THR A 118 11.76 1.77 12.92
C THR A 118 11.90 2.96 11.98
N VAL A 119 13.07 3.12 11.37
CA VAL A 119 13.36 4.21 10.43
C VAL A 119 14.11 3.64 9.23
N LEU A 120 13.55 3.83 8.05
CA LEU A 120 14.22 3.54 6.80
C LEU A 120 14.49 4.86 6.08
N PRO A 121 15.78 5.25 5.88
CA PRO A 121 16.11 6.49 5.19
C PRO A 121 15.47 6.55 3.79
N GLY A 122 14.81 7.65 3.47
CA GLY A 122 14.09 7.87 2.22
C GLY A 122 12.63 7.38 2.20
N SER A 123 12.17 6.71 3.26
CA SER A 123 10.79 6.18 3.32
C SER A 123 9.71 7.26 3.40
N GLU A 124 10.05 8.46 3.86
CA GLU A 124 9.16 9.62 3.90
C GLU A 124 8.70 10.08 2.51
N GLN A 125 9.41 9.68 1.47
CA GLN A 125 9.09 10.02 0.08
C GLN A 125 8.23 8.96 -0.62
N ILE A 126 7.86 7.89 0.09
CA ILE A 126 7.04 6.83 -0.48
C ILE A 126 5.63 7.36 -0.75
N PRO A 127 5.18 7.36 -2.03
CA PRO A 127 3.95 8.04 -2.43
C PRO A 127 2.69 7.30 -1.99
N ALA A 128 2.78 5.99 -1.79
CA ALA A 128 1.62 5.15 -1.50
C ALA A 128 2.01 3.87 -0.75
N SER A 129 1.07 3.30 -0.01
CA SER A 129 1.19 2.02 0.66
C SER A 129 -0.04 1.14 0.35
N PRO A 130 0.05 -0.17 0.42
CA PRO A 130 1.25 -0.95 0.69
C PRO A 130 2.21 -1.01 -0.50
N ALA A 131 3.49 -0.96 -0.20
CA ALA A 131 4.57 -1.06 -1.17
C ALA A 131 5.65 -2.04 -0.67
N VAL A 132 6.52 -2.44 -1.57
CA VAL A 132 7.63 -3.33 -1.26
C VAL A 132 8.91 -2.83 -1.89
N ALA A 133 10.01 -2.95 -1.15
CA ALA A 133 11.35 -2.79 -1.68
C ALA A 133 12.14 -4.09 -1.47
N ILE A 134 12.95 -4.46 -2.46
CA ILE A 134 13.77 -5.66 -2.42
C ILE A 134 15.22 -5.28 -2.69
N TRP A 135 16.10 -5.62 -1.75
CA TRP A 135 17.54 -5.53 -1.93
C TRP A 135 18.11 -6.91 -2.21
N ASP A 136 18.99 -6.97 -3.20
CA ASP A 136 19.68 -8.18 -3.58
C ASP A 136 20.80 -8.55 -2.57
N ARG A 137 21.49 -9.67 -2.84
CA ARG A 137 22.59 -10.16 -1.98
C ARG A 137 23.80 -9.24 -1.94
N THR A 138 23.93 -8.32 -2.89
CA THR A 138 25.01 -7.32 -2.89
C THR A 138 24.67 -6.09 -2.05
N GLY A 139 23.41 -5.98 -1.58
CA GLY A 139 22.89 -4.82 -0.87
C GLY A 139 22.37 -3.73 -1.79
N LYS A 140 22.25 -4.01 -3.09
CA LYS A 140 21.71 -3.07 -4.07
C LYS A 140 20.18 -3.21 -4.15
N LEU A 141 19.48 -2.08 -4.25
CA LEU A 141 18.02 -2.08 -4.48
C LEU A 141 17.74 -2.67 -5.86
N ALA A 142 17.02 -3.78 -5.87
CA ALA A 142 16.62 -4.50 -7.08
C ALA A 142 15.21 -4.18 -7.54
N TYR A 143 14.32 -3.87 -6.60
CA TYR A 143 12.93 -3.53 -6.88
C TYR A 143 12.38 -2.58 -5.84
N PHE A 144 11.57 -1.61 -6.28
CA PHE A 144 10.66 -0.85 -5.44
C PHE A 144 9.36 -0.59 -6.18
N GLY A 145 8.24 -0.84 -5.52
CA GLY A 145 6.92 -0.62 -6.12
C GLY A 145 5.79 -1.31 -5.36
N PRO A 146 4.60 -1.36 -5.95
CA PRO A 146 3.46 -2.09 -5.40
C PRO A 146 3.67 -3.60 -5.50
N TYR A 147 2.92 -4.38 -4.72
CA TYR A 147 2.91 -5.84 -4.81
C TYR A 147 2.28 -6.38 -6.09
N SER A 148 1.34 -5.65 -6.65
CA SER A 148 0.62 -6.00 -7.88
C SER A 148 0.12 -4.74 -8.56
N GLU A 149 -0.22 -4.85 -9.83
CA GLU A 149 -1.01 -3.82 -10.49
C GLU A 149 -2.40 -3.79 -9.85
N GLY A 150 -2.77 -2.68 -9.22
CA GLY A 150 -4.05 -2.55 -8.56
C GLY A 150 -4.10 -1.44 -7.51
N LEU A 151 -4.99 -1.62 -6.54
CA LEU A 151 -5.32 -0.62 -5.54
C LEU A 151 -4.17 -0.41 -4.56
N THR A 152 -3.64 0.79 -4.56
CA THR A 152 -2.69 1.27 -3.55
C THR A 152 -3.33 2.44 -2.79
N CYS A 153 -3.01 2.56 -1.53
CA CYS A 153 -3.49 3.66 -0.69
C CYS A 153 -2.45 4.79 -0.61
N ASN A 154 -2.98 6.00 -0.42
CA ASN A 154 -2.19 7.22 -0.22
C ASN A 154 -1.70 7.36 1.20
#